data_0e68d9d08f41e971c29e10dc8f619d30
#
_entry.id   0e68d9d08f41e971c29e10dc8f619d30
#
_cell.length_a   1.000
_cell.length_b   1.000
_cell.length_c   1.000
_cell.angle_alpha   90.00
_cell.angle_beta   90.00
_cell.angle_gamma   90.00
#
_symmetry.space_group_name_H-M   'P 1'
#
loop_
_entity.id
_entity.type
_entity.pdbx_description
1 polymer ?
#
loop_
_entity_poly.entity_id
_entity_poly.type
_entity_poly.pdbx_seq_one_letter_code
_entity_poly.pdbx_strand_id
1 'polypeptide(L)'
;MSKPYLEVTYRNGKAFAAYLYLRRRPDEKAVTTRREGELVVDYAADGRPIGIEFTKVGSVDLGAVNKVLESAHEALLLPRDLAPLTAA
;
A
#
# COMPACT_ATOMS: atom_id res chain seq x y z
N MET A 1 -17.39 3.38 -2.62
CA MET A 1 -15.99 2.94 -2.56
C MET A 1 -15.11 4.13 -2.22
N SER A 2 -14.20 3.95 -1.29
CA SER A 2 -13.28 5.02 -0.91
C SER A 2 -12.10 5.04 -1.87
N LYS A 3 -11.53 6.23 -2.03
CA LYS A 3 -10.30 6.37 -2.82
C LYS A 3 -9.14 5.75 -2.05
N PRO A 4 -8.08 5.30 -2.75
CA PRO A 4 -6.87 4.84 -2.08
C PRO A 4 -6.30 5.94 -1.19
N TYR A 5 -5.78 5.56 -0.04
CA TYR A 5 -5.10 6.50 0.83
C TYR A 5 -4.00 5.82 1.61
N LEU A 6 -3.00 6.61 1.98
CA LEU A 6 -1.82 6.14 2.69
C LEU A 6 -1.95 6.52 4.17
N GLU A 7 -1.83 5.50 5.03
CA GLU A 7 -1.79 5.71 6.48
C GLU A 7 -0.36 5.52 6.93
N VAL A 8 0.19 6.50 7.62
CA VAL A 8 1.57 6.43 8.11
C VAL A 8 1.58 6.55 9.62
N THR A 9 2.26 5.62 10.27
CA THR A 9 2.45 5.65 11.71
C THR A 9 3.84 6.19 11.99
N TYR A 10 3.93 7.20 12.86
CA TYR A 10 5.20 7.83 13.22
C TYR A 10 5.61 7.42 14.62
N ARG A 11 6.93 7.32 14.81
CA ARG A 11 7.52 7.10 16.13
C ARG A 11 8.73 8.02 16.24
N ASN A 12 8.74 8.87 17.27
CA ASN A 12 9.82 9.83 17.49
C ASN A 12 10.06 10.71 16.25
N GLY A 13 8.97 11.12 15.59
CA GLY A 13 9.05 12.01 14.44
C GLY A 13 9.44 11.34 13.13
N LYS A 14 9.62 10.02 13.12
CA LYS A 14 10.00 9.29 11.91
C LYS A 14 8.92 8.31 11.51
N ALA A 15 8.76 8.10 10.21
CA ALA A 15 7.83 7.10 9.71
C ALA A 15 8.30 5.73 10.17
N PHE A 16 7.40 5.00 10.84
CA PHE A 16 7.70 3.70 11.44
C PHE A 16 7.01 2.57 10.70
N ALA A 17 5.77 2.78 10.30
CA ALA A 17 4.99 1.79 9.57
C ALA A 17 4.07 2.53 8.61
N ALA A 18 3.66 1.86 7.55
CA ALA A 18 2.75 2.47 6.60
C ALA A 18 1.89 1.40 5.93
N TYR A 19 0.70 1.79 5.57
CA TYR A 19 -0.24 0.93 4.87
C TYR A 19 -0.98 1.75 3.84
N LEU A 20 -1.02 1.25 2.60
CA LEU A 20 -1.76 1.89 1.52
C LEU A 20 -3.07 1.14 1.34
N TYR A 21 -4.18 1.81 1.65
CA TYR A 21 -5.52 1.25 1.47
C TYR A 21 -5.93 1.45 0.02
N LEU A 22 -6.26 0.36 -0.65
CA LEU A 22 -6.80 0.42 -2.00
C LEU A 22 -8.32 0.40 -1.92
N ARG A 23 -8.99 0.61 -3.04
CA ARG A 23 -10.45 0.60 -3.06
C ARG A 23 -10.96 -0.77 -2.63
N ARG A 24 -11.98 -0.74 -1.79
CA ARG A 24 -12.65 -1.97 -1.37
C ARG A 24 -14.12 -1.68 -1.18
N ARG A 25 -14.92 -2.73 -1.31
CA ARG A 25 -16.35 -2.64 -1.05
C ARG A 25 -16.57 -2.61 0.44
N PRO A 26 -17.74 -2.05 0.89
CA PRO A 26 -18.09 -2.15 2.30
C PRO A 26 -18.01 -3.61 2.76
N ASP A 27 -17.51 -3.83 3.96
CA ASP A 27 -17.38 -5.16 4.58
C ASP A 27 -16.41 -6.11 3.88
N GLU A 28 -15.69 -5.65 2.87
CA GLU A 28 -14.70 -6.48 2.18
C GLU A 28 -13.44 -6.59 3.04
N LYS A 29 -13.02 -7.83 3.29
CA LYS A 29 -11.85 -8.10 4.11
C LYS A 29 -10.83 -8.90 3.33
N ALA A 30 -9.58 -8.81 3.75
CA ALA A 30 -8.52 -9.62 3.17
C ALA A 30 -8.74 -11.08 3.51
N VAL A 31 -8.64 -11.95 2.51
CA VAL A 31 -8.72 -13.39 2.71
C VAL A 31 -7.38 -14.06 2.44
N THR A 32 -6.47 -13.38 1.77
CA THR A 32 -5.13 -13.88 1.47
C THR A 32 -4.14 -12.74 1.59
N THR A 33 -2.97 -13.03 2.12
CA THR A 33 -1.89 -12.06 2.22
C THR A 33 -0.64 -12.70 1.63
N ARG A 34 0.05 -11.97 0.75
CA ARG A 34 1.27 -12.46 0.13
C ARG A 34 2.38 -11.43 0.15
N ARG A 35 3.61 -11.90 0.26
CA ARG A 35 4.76 -11.03 0.15
C ARG A 35 5.12 -10.86 -1.33
N GLU A 36 5.23 -9.60 -1.74
CA GLU A 36 5.65 -9.24 -3.09
C GLU A 36 6.91 -8.39 -2.95
N GLY A 37 8.08 -9.05 -2.96
CA GLY A 37 9.32 -8.37 -2.67
C GLY A 37 9.34 -7.87 -1.23
N GLU A 38 9.48 -6.57 -1.03
CA GLU A 38 9.46 -5.97 0.31
C GLU A 38 8.09 -5.41 0.67
N LEU A 39 7.08 -5.72 -0.13
CA LEU A 39 5.70 -5.34 0.16
C LEU A 39 4.94 -6.56 0.66
N VAL A 40 3.97 -6.32 1.51
CA VAL A 40 3.02 -7.36 1.91
C VAL A 40 1.67 -6.91 1.39
N VAL A 41 1.06 -7.71 0.52
CA VAL A 41 -0.16 -7.32 -0.18
C VAL A 41 -1.32 -8.18 0.30
N ASP A 42 -2.42 -7.50 0.67
CA ASP A 42 -3.65 -8.15 1.08
C ASP A 42 -4.59 -8.25 -0.11
N TYR A 43 -5.21 -9.41 -0.28
CA TYR A 43 -6.10 -9.69 -1.41
C TYR A 43 -7.52 -10.02 -0.93
N ALA A 44 -8.50 -9.55 -1.66
CA ALA A 44 -9.89 -9.89 -1.43
C ALA A 44 -10.19 -11.30 -1.96
N ALA A 45 -11.39 -11.79 -1.70
CA ALA A 45 -11.80 -13.13 -2.11
C ALA A 45 -11.74 -13.34 -3.61
N ASP A 46 -11.95 -12.28 -4.39
CA ASP A 46 -11.90 -12.36 -5.85
C ASP A 46 -10.47 -12.24 -6.41
N GLY A 47 -9.47 -12.15 -5.54
CA GLY A 47 -8.07 -12.06 -5.96
C GLY A 47 -7.58 -10.64 -6.20
N ARG A 48 -8.42 -9.65 -6.01
CA ARG A 48 -8.04 -8.25 -6.23
C ARG A 48 -7.25 -7.72 -5.03
N PRO A 49 -6.12 -7.01 -5.24
CA PRO A 49 -5.40 -6.38 -4.13
C PRO A 49 -6.27 -5.31 -3.47
N ILE A 50 -6.27 -5.27 -2.15
CA ILE A 50 -7.04 -4.28 -1.40
C ILE A 50 -6.22 -3.54 -0.36
N GLY A 51 -4.94 -3.87 -0.22
CA GLY A 51 -4.07 -3.14 0.69
C GLY A 51 -2.62 -3.54 0.52
N ILE A 52 -1.72 -2.62 0.83
CA ILE A 52 -0.28 -2.86 0.77
C ILE A 52 0.35 -2.38 2.06
N GLU A 53 1.03 -3.28 2.76
CA GLU A 53 1.82 -2.92 3.93
C GLU A 53 3.27 -2.75 3.51
N PHE A 54 3.89 -1.66 3.93
CA PHE A 54 5.29 -1.38 3.64
C PHE A 54 6.13 -1.88 4.79
N THR A 55 6.95 -2.91 4.54
CA THR A 55 7.78 -3.49 5.59
C THR A 55 9.04 -2.67 5.86
N LYS A 56 9.47 -1.87 4.89
CA LYS A 56 10.63 -0.98 5.04
C LYS A 56 10.26 0.40 4.51
N VAL A 57 9.73 1.24 5.40
CA VAL A 57 9.22 2.55 4.99
C VAL A 57 10.29 3.46 4.37
N GLY A 58 11.57 3.29 4.75
CA GLY A 58 12.65 4.13 4.24
C GLY A 58 13.18 3.72 2.87
N SER A 59 12.75 2.60 2.31
CA SER A 59 13.26 2.13 1.02
C SER A 59 12.14 1.55 0.17
N VAL A 60 11.10 2.37 -0.03
CA VAL A 60 9.96 1.96 -0.83
C VAL A 60 10.31 2.01 -2.32
N ASP A 61 10.00 0.92 -3.02
CA ASP A 61 10.16 0.83 -4.47
C ASP A 61 8.85 1.21 -5.13
N LEU A 62 8.79 2.42 -5.67
CA LEU A 62 7.58 2.93 -6.32
C LEU A 62 7.16 2.05 -7.48
N GLY A 63 8.12 1.51 -8.23
CA GLY A 63 7.81 0.61 -9.35
C GLY A 63 7.07 -0.64 -8.90
N ALA A 64 7.49 -1.22 -7.77
CA ALA A 64 6.84 -2.40 -7.22
C ALA A 64 5.42 -2.07 -6.74
N VAL A 65 5.24 -0.92 -6.09
CA VAL A 65 3.92 -0.47 -5.66
C VAL A 65 3.01 -0.29 -6.87
N ASN A 66 3.51 0.36 -7.92
CA ASN A 66 2.70 0.63 -9.09
C ASN A 66 2.32 -0.63 -9.87
N LYS A 67 3.14 -1.68 -9.81
CA LYS A 67 2.76 -2.96 -10.42
C LYS A 67 1.52 -3.52 -9.74
N VAL A 68 1.46 -3.43 -8.41
CA VAL A 68 0.29 -3.89 -7.67
C VAL A 68 -0.93 -3.04 -8.01
N LEU A 69 -0.75 -1.72 -8.07
CA LEU A 69 -1.85 -0.80 -8.40
C LEU A 69 -2.39 -1.07 -9.81
N GLU A 70 -1.49 -1.32 -10.76
CA GLU A 70 -1.90 -1.62 -12.12
C GLU A 70 -2.75 -2.89 -12.17
N SER A 71 -2.36 -3.92 -11.42
CA SER A 71 -3.15 -5.16 -11.38
C SER A 71 -4.51 -4.97 -10.74
N ALA A 72 -4.66 -3.94 -9.91
CA ALA A 72 -5.92 -3.62 -9.25
C ALA A 72 -6.74 -2.58 -10.03
N HIS A 73 -6.26 -2.16 -11.20
CA HIS A 73 -6.88 -1.10 -12.01
C HIS A 73 -7.01 0.20 -11.23
N GLU A 74 -6.02 0.47 -10.38
CA GLU A 74 -5.95 1.73 -9.64
C GLU A 74 -5.01 2.70 -10.34
N ALA A 75 -5.20 3.99 -10.08
CA ALA A 75 -4.30 5.00 -10.60
C ALA A 75 -2.91 4.80 -10.00
N LEU A 76 -1.87 4.95 -10.84
CA LEU A 76 -0.50 4.82 -10.37
C LEU A 76 -0.12 6.00 -9.49
N LEU A 77 0.77 5.75 -8.54
CA LEU A 77 1.27 6.80 -7.67
C LEU A 77 2.46 7.50 -8.30
N LEU A 78 2.63 8.76 -7.92
CA LEU A 78 3.80 9.56 -8.27
C LEU A 78 4.74 9.56 -7.07
N PRO A 79 6.03 9.87 -7.26
CA PRO A 79 6.98 9.92 -6.14
C PRO A 79 6.49 10.77 -4.97
N ARG A 80 5.83 11.91 -5.26
CA ARG A 80 5.34 12.79 -4.21
C ARG A 80 4.27 12.16 -3.33
N ASP A 81 3.56 11.17 -3.86
CA ASP A 81 2.50 10.50 -3.09
C ASP A 81 3.08 9.66 -1.96
N LEU A 82 4.34 9.25 -2.09
CA LEU A 82 5.03 8.48 -1.07
C LEU A 82 6.06 9.31 -0.29
N ALA A 83 6.04 10.62 -0.48
CA ALA A 83 6.99 11.51 0.19
C ALA A 83 7.02 11.33 1.71
N PRO A 84 5.89 11.13 2.42
CA PRO A 84 5.94 10.93 3.86
C PRO A 84 6.81 9.73 4.27
N LEU A 85 7.02 8.77 3.40
CA LEU A 85 7.83 7.58 3.71
C LEU A 85 9.30 7.81 3.44
N THR A 86 9.63 8.74 2.54
CA THR A 86 11.02 8.98 2.13
C THR A 86 11.60 10.21 2.81
N ALA A 87 10.76 11.07 3.39
CA ALA A 87 11.21 12.26 4.12
C ALA A 87 11.63 11.81 5.52
N ALA A 88 12.88 11.51 5.68
CA ALA A 88 13.41 11.07 6.96
C ALA A 88 14.00 12.25 7.71
#